data_58dd1739f4c81b6e6c29cfcbe345f2f1
#
_entry.id   58dd1739f4c81b6e6c29cfcbe345f2f1
#
_cell.length_a   1.000
_cell.length_b   1.000
_cell.length_c   1.000
_cell.angle_alpha   90.00
_cell.angle_beta   90.00
_cell.angle_gamma   90.00
#
_symmetry.space_group_name_H-M   'P 1'
#
loop_
_entity.id
_entity.type
_entity.pdbx_description
1 polymer ?
#
loop_
_entity_poly.entity_id
_entity_poly.type
_entity_poly.pdbx_seq_one_letter_code
_entity_poly.pdbx_strand_id
1 'polypeptide(L)'
;MKQFNTWILDITIYILDFLYRGRDFQRFWVLEVIARAPYFSFISVLHFRESLGLRGADHIYLMKEHFYQALNETEHLEEMEVREGNKYWIDRFFAKHLVLFYFWVMVGYYLIDPVNAYDINMKIEKHAFETYTKYSAYHPEDTKIAEIAQDELDHSRELRKAMLMIA
;
A
#
# COMPACT_ATOMS: atom_id res chain seq x y z
N MET A 1 -19.30 4.70 3.73
CA MET A 1 -17.83 4.56 3.95
C MET A 1 -17.03 4.55 2.65
N LYS A 2 -17.42 3.87 1.56
CA LYS A 2 -16.67 3.91 0.27
C LYS A 2 -16.41 5.31 -0.30
N GLN A 3 -17.36 6.24 -0.17
CA GLN A 3 -17.17 7.65 -0.56
C GLN A 3 -16.16 8.37 0.34
N PHE A 4 -16.15 8.05 1.64
CA PHE A 4 -15.18 8.58 2.59
C PHE A 4 -13.75 8.12 2.27
N ASN A 5 -13.56 6.84 1.95
CA ASN A 5 -12.27 6.32 1.49
C ASN A 5 -11.77 7.06 0.24
N THR A 6 -12.65 7.28 -0.74
CA THR A 6 -12.30 8.03 -1.96
C THR A 6 -11.88 9.46 -1.63
N TRP A 7 -12.64 10.15 -0.78
CA TRP A 7 -12.33 11.53 -0.39
C TRP A 7 -10.97 11.65 0.34
N ILE A 8 -10.66 10.71 1.27
CA ILE A 8 -9.35 10.68 1.94
C ILE A 8 -8.24 10.45 0.93
N LEU A 9 -8.43 9.49 0.01
CA LEU A 9 -7.43 9.19 -1.02
C LEU A 9 -7.18 10.41 -1.90
N ASP A 10 -8.23 11.07 -2.41
CA ASP A 10 -8.11 12.24 -3.28
C ASP A 10 -7.33 13.37 -2.62
N ILE A 11 -7.58 13.63 -1.32
CA ILE A 11 -6.83 14.63 -0.54
C ILE A 11 -5.36 14.21 -0.41
N THR A 12 -5.11 12.95 -0.10
CA THR A 12 -3.74 12.44 0.07
C THR A 12 -2.97 12.54 -1.24
N ILE A 13 -3.57 12.17 -2.37
CA ILE A 13 -2.99 12.30 -3.71
C ILE A 13 -2.65 13.76 -4.01
N TYR A 14 -3.60 14.66 -3.78
CA TYR A 14 -3.38 16.10 -4.01
C TYR A 14 -2.18 16.64 -3.21
N ILE A 15 -2.06 16.24 -1.94
CA ILE A 15 -0.93 16.63 -1.08
C ILE A 15 0.38 16.05 -1.62
N LEU A 16 0.42 14.79 -2.01
CA LEU A 16 1.61 14.15 -2.56
C LEU A 16 2.02 14.79 -3.88
N ASP A 17 1.09 15.05 -4.79
CA ASP A 17 1.35 15.72 -6.07
C ASP A 17 1.92 17.13 -5.89
N PHE A 18 1.45 17.84 -4.87
CA PHE A 18 1.97 19.17 -4.54
C PHE A 18 3.38 19.11 -3.93
N LEU A 19 3.61 18.24 -2.95
CA LEU A 19 4.87 18.15 -2.22
C LEU A 19 6.02 17.55 -3.06
N TYR A 20 5.69 16.62 -3.95
CA TYR A 20 6.69 15.86 -4.74
C TYR A 20 6.71 16.22 -6.21
N ARG A 21 6.20 17.38 -6.58
CA ARG A 21 6.19 17.83 -7.98
C ARG A 21 7.61 17.86 -8.56
N GLY A 22 7.86 17.08 -9.63
CA GLY A 22 9.17 16.94 -10.27
C GLY A 22 10.20 16.14 -9.44
N ARG A 23 9.73 15.34 -8.49
CA ARG A 23 10.55 14.50 -7.60
C ARG A 23 9.99 13.07 -7.56
N ASP A 24 9.96 12.42 -8.73
CA ASP A 24 9.25 11.15 -8.91
C ASP A 24 9.76 10.04 -7.98
N PHE A 25 11.06 9.81 -7.87
CA PHE A 25 11.60 8.75 -7.02
C PHE A 25 11.40 9.01 -5.52
N GLN A 26 11.40 10.27 -5.06
CA GLN A 26 11.06 10.59 -3.68
C GLN A 26 9.58 10.33 -3.42
N ARG A 27 8.71 10.65 -4.38
CA ARG A 27 7.28 10.34 -4.31
C ARG A 27 7.04 8.84 -4.27
N PHE A 28 7.67 8.08 -5.16
CA PHE A 28 7.58 6.63 -5.20
C PHE A 28 8.07 6.02 -3.88
N TRP A 29 9.22 6.45 -3.38
CA TRP A 29 9.74 5.97 -2.10
C TRP A 29 8.76 6.19 -0.94
N VAL A 30 8.10 7.35 -0.86
CA VAL A 30 7.09 7.64 0.17
C VAL A 30 5.85 6.76 -0.01
N LEU A 31 5.42 6.52 -1.26
CA LEU A 31 4.32 5.61 -1.55
C LEU A 31 4.62 4.20 -1.05
N GLU A 32 5.80 3.64 -1.37
CA GLU A 32 6.22 2.31 -0.93
C GLU A 32 6.35 2.20 0.61
N VAL A 33 6.87 3.24 1.26
CA VAL A 33 6.91 3.28 2.74
C VAL A 33 5.50 3.14 3.32
N ILE A 34 4.50 3.78 2.70
CA ILE A 34 3.11 3.78 3.17
C ILE A 34 2.38 2.50 2.77
N ALA A 35 2.56 2.01 1.53
CA ALA A 35 1.86 0.87 0.95
C ALA A 35 2.05 -0.43 1.74
N ARG A 36 3.21 -0.63 2.36
CA ARG A 36 3.49 -1.79 3.21
C ARG A 36 2.66 -1.84 4.51
N ALA A 37 2.29 -0.68 5.06
CA ALA A 37 1.66 -0.60 6.38
C ALA A 37 0.34 -1.38 6.49
N PRO A 38 -0.57 -1.35 5.50
CA PRO A 38 -1.80 -2.12 5.53
C PRO A 38 -1.57 -3.63 5.64
N TYR A 39 -0.63 -4.17 4.87
CA TYR A 39 -0.35 -5.61 4.88
C TYR A 39 0.15 -6.09 6.23
N PHE A 40 1.08 -5.37 6.85
CA PHE A 40 1.52 -5.67 8.23
C PHE A 40 0.38 -5.51 9.24
N SER A 41 -0.51 -4.54 9.04
CA SER A 41 -1.70 -4.36 9.89
C SER A 41 -2.67 -5.54 9.76
N PHE A 42 -2.93 -6.01 8.54
CA PHE A 42 -3.79 -7.15 8.27
C PHE A 42 -3.21 -8.44 8.87
N ILE A 43 -1.93 -8.69 8.68
CA ILE A 43 -1.20 -9.82 9.29
C ILE A 43 -1.33 -9.77 10.81
N SER A 44 -1.09 -8.60 11.41
CA SER A 44 -1.18 -8.42 12.88
C SER A 44 -2.57 -8.72 13.42
N VAL A 45 -3.62 -8.25 12.75
CA VAL A 45 -5.00 -8.49 13.15
C VAL A 45 -5.40 -9.95 12.93
N LEU A 46 -4.99 -10.57 11.83
CA LEU A 46 -5.24 -11.98 11.59
C LEU A 46 -4.56 -12.85 12.64
N HIS A 47 -3.31 -12.57 12.97
CA HIS A 47 -2.58 -13.26 14.04
C HIS A 47 -3.25 -13.06 15.41
N PHE A 48 -3.70 -11.85 15.72
CA PHE A 48 -4.45 -11.57 16.94
C PHE A 48 -5.75 -12.39 17.01
N ARG A 49 -6.54 -12.43 15.93
CA ARG A 49 -7.76 -13.25 15.85
C ARG A 49 -7.46 -14.75 16.04
N GLU A 50 -6.39 -15.25 15.41
CA GLU A 50 -5.96 -16.65 15.58
C GLU A 50 -5.63 -16.96 17.03
N SER A 51 -4.93 -16.07 17.72
CA SER A 51 -4.57 -16.21 19.14
C SER A 51 -5.81 -16.28 20.07
N LEU A 52 -6.93 -15.69 19.63
CA LEU A 52 -8.23 -15.79 20.34
C LEU A 52 -9.09 -16.98 19.90
N GLY A 53 -8.58 -17.85 19.04
CA GLY A 53 -9.34 -18.98 18.49
C GLY A 53 -10.36 -18.59 17.40
N LEU A 54 -10.29 -17.36 16.89
CA LEU A 54 -11.20 -16.80 15.87
C LEU A 54 -10.67 -17.00 14.45
N ARG A 55 -10.18 -18.20 14.15
CA ARG A 55 -9.62 -18.54 12.85
C ARG A 55 -10.72 -18.92 11.87
N GLY A 56 -10.94 -18.07 10.84
CA GLY A 56 -11.88 -18.36 9.75
C GLY A 56 -11.32 -19.35 8.71
N ALA A 57 -12.17 -19.81 7.79
CA ALA A 57 -11.80 -20.74 6.72
C ALA A 57 -10.70 -20.16 5.81
N ASP A 58 -10.79 -18.87 5.49
CA ASP A 58 -9.89 -18.20 4.55
C ASP A 58 -8.62 -17.63 5.22
N HIS A 59 -8.49 -17.84 6.54
CA HIS A 59 -7.43 -17.25 7.35
C HIS A 59 -6.02 -17.53 6.80
N ILE A 60 -5.72 -18.80 6.47
CA ILE A 60 -4.39 -19.19 5.96
C ILE A 60 -4.11 -18.57 4.59
N TYR A 61 -5.12 -18.49 3.73
CA TYR A 61 -4.99 -17.83 2.44
C TYR A 61 -4.65 -16.35 2.62
N LEU A 62 -5.44 -15.63 3.42
CA LEU A 62 -5.23 -14.20 3.68
C LEU A 62 -3.86 -13.92 4.33
N MET A 63 -3.44 -14.74 5.31
CA MET A 63 -2.12 -14.61 5.92
C MET A 63 -0.99 -14.74 4.90
N LYS A 64 -1.03 -15.78 4.06
CA LYS A 64 0.01 -16.01 3.04
C LYS A 64 0.04 -14.88 2.03
N GLU A 65 -1.13 -14.46 1.56
CA GLU A 65 -1.26 -13.40 0.58
C GLU A 65 -0.69 -12.08 1.08
N HIS A 66 -1.07 -11.66 2.29
CA HIS A 66 -0.56 -10.41 2.85
C HIS A 66 0.93 -10.46 3.19
N PHE A 67 1.48 -11.62 3.58
CA PHE A 67 2.92 -11.79 3.72
C PHE A 67 3.65 -11.65 2.39
N TYR A 68 3.11 -12.25 1.32
CA TYR A 68 3.67 -12.12 -0.02
C TYR A 68 3.68 -10.67 -0.47
N GLN A 69 2.54 -9.98 -0.36
CA GLN A 69 2.41 -8.56 -0.71
C GLN A 69 3.35 -7.68 0.12
N ALA A 70 3.44 -7.90 1.44
CA ALA A 70 4.35 -7.14 2.30
C ALA A 70 5.83 -7.29 1.93
N LEU A 71 6.25 -8.48 1.45
CA LEU A 71 7.60 -8.72 0.96
C LEU A 71 7.83 -8.04 -0.38
N ASN A 72 6.89 -8.15 -1.31
CA ASN A 72 6.98 -7.51 -2.62
C ASN A 72 7.07 -5.98 -2.50
N GLU A 73 6.23 -5.35 -1.67
CA GLU A 73 6.33 -3.92 -1.34
C GLU A 73 7.69 -3.54 -0.72
N THR A 74 8.33 -4.48 -0.02
CA THR A 74 9.66 -4.24 0.53
C THR A 74 10.72 -4.22 -0.58
N GLU A 75 10.59 -5.09 -1.59
CA GLU A 75 11.46 -5.10 -2.76
C GLU A 75 11.28 -3.82 -3.60
N HIS A 76 10.04 -3.33 -3.76
CA HIS A 76 9.76 -2.05 -4.41
C HIS A 76 10.43 -0.89 -3.66
N LEU A 77 10.32 -0.88 -2.33
CA LEU A 77 10.97 0.16 -1.52
C LEU A 77 12.49 0.14 -1.68
N GLU A 78 13.12 -1.04 -1.66
CA GLU A 78 14.57 -1.18 -1.87
C GLU A 78 14.99 -0.65 -3.25
N GLU A 79 14.20 -0.92 -4.29
CA GLU A 79 14.43 -0.36 -5.63
C GLU A 79 14.37 1.18 -5.62
N MET A 80 13.39 1.77 -4.92
CA MET A 80 13.31 3.23 -4.80
C MET A 80 14.47 3.81 -3.98
N GLU A 81 15.02 3.08 -3.01
CA GLU A 81 16.21 3.49 -2.25
C GLU A 81 17.47 3.49 -3.12
N VAL A 82 17.64 2.50 -3.98
CA VAL A 82 18.74 2.45 -4.98
C VAL A 82 18.69 3.67 -5.89
N ARG A 83 17.50 4.18 -6.20
CA ARG A 83 17.25 5.37 -7.03
C ARG A 83 17.29 6.69 -6.26
N GLU A 84 17.85 6.70 -5.05
CA GLU A 84 17.93 7.87 -4.17
C GLU A 84 16.56 8.45 -3.75
N GLY A 85 15.49 7.67 -3.77
CA GLY A 85 14.16 8.09 -3.33
C GLY A 85 14.15 8.57 -1.87
N ASN A 86 14.99 7.99 -1.04
CA ASN A 86 15.16 8.34 0.38
C ASN A 86 16.22 9.43 0.64
N LYS A 87 16.67 10.16 -0.37
CA LYS A 87 17.79 11.12 -0.29
C LYS A 87 17.60 12.18 0.80
N TYR A 88 16.44 12.77 0.89
CA TYR A 88 16.18 13.90 1.80
C TYR A 88 15.75 13.42 3.19
N TRP A 89 16.43 13.91 4.23
CA TRP A 89 16.12 13.55 5.62
C TRP A 89 14.70 13.92 6.04
N ILE A 90 14.16 15.02 5.49
CA ILE A 90 12.83 15.51 5.80
C ILE A 90 11.76 14.53 5.31
N ASP A 91 11.92 13.98 4.09
CA ASP A 91 11.01 12.98 3.54
C ASP A 91 11.03 11.71 4.39
N ARG A 92 12.25 11.26 4.81
CA ARG A 92 12.40 10.10 5.71
C ARG A 92 11.74 10.32 7.07
N PHE A 93 11.88 11.54 7.62
CA PHE A 93 11.27 11.87 8.91
C PHE A 93 9.76 11.79 8.82
N PHE A 94 9.13 12.48 7.88
CA PHE A 94 7.68 12.51 7.74
C PHE A 94 7.11 11.14 7.33
N ALA A 95 7.70 10.46 6.37
CA ALA A 95 7.24 9.14 5.94
C ALA A 95 7.22 8.12 7.10
N LYS A 96 8.29 8.06 7.91
CA LYS A 96 8.39 7.14 9.05
C LYS A 96 7.33 7.42 10.13
N HIS A 97 7.05 8.69 10.41
CA HIS A 97 6.01 9.03 11.40
C HIS A 97 4.61 8.81 10.86
N LEU A 98 4.40 9.14 9.57
CA LEU A 98 3.13 8.91 8.92
C LEU A 98 2.80 7.41 8.82
N VAL A 99 3.77 6.57 8.44
CA VAL A 99 3.55 5.12 8.35
C VAL A 99 3.25 4.49 9.70
N LEU A 100 3.91 4.95 10.78
CA LEU A 100 3.62 4.47 12.13
C LEU A 100 2.19 4.80 12.56
N PHE A 101 1.75 6.02 12.30
CA PHE A 101 0.36 6.43 12.55
C PHE A 101 -0.63 5.63 11.68
N TYR A 102 -0.34 5.52 10.39
CA TYR A 102 -1.18 4.81 9.43
C TYR A 102 -1.32 3.33 9.76
N PHE A 103 -0.25 2.67 10.20
CA PHE A 103 -0.30 1.29 10.66
C PHE A 103 -1.38 1.09 11.74
N TRP A 104 -1.38 1.92 12.79
CA TRP A 104 -2.37 1.80 13.87
C TRP A 104 -3.79 2.14 13.43
N VAL A 105 -3.94 3.12 12.54
CA VAL A 105 -5.23 3.43 11.92
C VAL A 105 -5.75 2.20 11.17
N MET A 106 -4.90 1.54 10.39
CA MET A 106 -5.28 0.35 9.62
C MET A 106 -5.55 -0.87 10.50
N VAL A 107 -4.81 -1.07 11.60
CA VAL A 107 -5.13 -2.08 12.60
C VAL A 107 -6.55 -1.88 13.14
N GLY A 108 -6.87 -0.66 13.59
CA GLY A 108 -8.21 -0.34 14.08
C GLY A 108 -9.28 -0.49 13.00
N TYR A 109 -8.99 -0.02 11.79
CA TYR A 109 -9.93 -0.08 10.68
C TYR A 109 -10.24 -1.53 10.28
N TYR A 110 -9.22 -2.37 10.15
CA TYR A 110 -9.39 -3.78 9.81
C TYR A 110 -10.07 -4.60 10.92
N LEU A 111 -9.87 -4.23 12.18
CA LEU A 111 -10.59 -4.85 13.31
C LEU A 111 -12.10 -4.56 13.27
N ILE A 112 -12.47 -3.31 12.95
CA ILE A 112 -13.87 -2.84 13.01
C ILE A 112 -14.61 -3.10 11.70
N ASP A 113 -13.98 -2.82 10.57
CA ASP A 113 -14.61 -2.89 9.24
C ASP A 113 -13.60 -3.36 8.17
N PRO A 114 -13.31 -4.68 8.16
CA PRO A 114 -12.32 -5.23 7.25
C PRO A 114 -12.64 -5.03 5.77
N VAL A 115 -13.92 -5.03 5.39
CA VAL A 115 -14.36 -4.82 4.00
C VAL A 115 -13.96 -3.43 3.50
N ASN A 116 -14.20 -2.39 4.30
CA ASN A 116 -13.83 -1.03 3.93
C ASN A 116 -12.32 -0.77 4.11
N ALA A 117 -11.63 -1.50 4.99
CA ALA A 117 -10.18 -1.47 5.07
C ALA A 117 -9.53 -2.04 3.79
N TYR A 118 -10.05 -3.11 3.23
CA TYR A 118 -9.62 -3.59 1.91
C TYR A 118 -9.98 -2.62 0.77
N ASP A 119 -11.16 -1.99 0.82
CA ASP A 119 -11.60 -1.02 -0.21
C ASP A 119 -10.63 0.17 -0.33
N ILE A 120 -10.19 0.74 0.77
CA ILE A 120 -9.24 1.88 0.72
C ILE A 120 -7.89 1.43 0.16
N ASN A 121 -7.36 0.28 0.61
CA ASN A 121 -6.05 -0.20 0.14
C ASN A 121 -6.09 -0.62 -1.33
N MET A 122 -7.13 -1.31 -1.78
CA MET A 122 -7.34 -1.60 -3.20
C MET A 122 -7.29 -0.32 -4.06
N LYS A 123 -7.83 0.78 -3.57
CA LYS A 123 -7.79 2.08 -4.28
C LYS A 123 -6.41 2.72 -4.26
N ILE A 124 -5.66 2.55 -3.17
CA ILE A 124 -4.27 3.02 -3.05
C ILE A 124 -3.40 2.30 -4.08
N GLU A 125 -3.45 0.95 -4.12
CA GLU A 125 -2.67 0.17 -5.10
C GLU A 125 -3.06 0.52 -6.54
N LYS A 126 -4.35 0.70 -6.80
CA LYS A 126 -4.79 1.16 -8.13
C LYS A 126 -4.21 2.52 -8.49
N HIS A 127 -4.12 3.45 -7.54
CA HIS A 127 -3.49 4.74 -7.77
C HIS A 127 -1.98 4.62 -7.97
N ALA A 128 -1.31 3.73 -7.24
CA ALA A 128 0.11 3.41 -7.43
C ALA A 128 0.33 2.88 -8.85
N PHE A 129 -0.45 1.90 -9.30
CA PHE A 129 -0.43 1.40 -10.68
C PHE A 129 -0.55 2.54 -11.71
N GLU A 130 -1.54 3.43 -11.56
CA GLU A 130 -1.75 4.56 -12.48
C GLU A 130 -0.54 5.52 -12.49
N THR A 131 0.06 5.74 -11.32
CA THR A 131 1.22 6.61 -11.14
C THR A 131 2.47 6.03 -11.81
N TYR A 132 2.78 4.76 -11.57
CA TYR A 132 3.91 4.07 -12.20
C TYR A 132 3.72 3.91 -13.71
N THR A 133 2.51 3.56 -14.16
CA THR A 133 2.18 3.47 -15.59
C THR A 133 2.39 4.80 -16.30
N LYS A 134 2.00 5.92 -15.67
CA LYS A 134 2.24 7.25 -16.22
C LYS A 134 3.71 7.56 -16.35
N TYR A 135 4.55 7.23 -15.37
CA TYR A 135 5.99 7.40 -15.43
C TYR A 135 6.58 6.54 -16.56
N SER A 136 6.24 5.25 -16.64
CA SER A 136 6.75 4.33 -17.67
C SER A 136 6.38 4.75 -19.08
N ALA A 137 5.27 5.46 -19.28
CA ALA A 137 4.91 5.99 -20.60
C ALA A 137 5.90 7.05 -21.11
N TYR A 138 6.58 7.78 -20.22
CA TYR A 138 7.64 8.74 -20.56
C TYR A 138 9.05 8.15 -20.49
N HIS A 139 9.21 6.99 -19.86
CA HIS A 139 10.47 6.30 -19.62
C HIS A 139 10.37 4.81 -20.01
N PRO A 140 10.11 4.48 -21.29
CA PRO A 140 9.89 3.10 -21.72
C PRO A 140 11.14 2.20 -21.57
N GLU A 141 12.31 2.79 -21.42
CA GLU A 141 13.57 2.10 -21.13
C GLU A 141 13.66 1.58 -19.69
N ASP A 142 12.85 2.12 -18.77
CA ASP A 142 12.84 1.72 -17.36
C ASP A 142 11.84 0.58 -17.13
N THR A 143 12.25 -0.62 -17.54
CA THR A 143 11.41 -1.81 -17.45
C THR A 143 11.07 -2.18 -16.00
N LYS A 144 11.95 -1.83 -15.02
CA LYS A 144 11.70 -2.15 -13.62
C LYS A 144 10.50 -1.41 -13.04
N ILE A 145 10.32 -0.14 -13.42
CA ILE A 145 9.11 0.62 -13.00
C ILE A 145 7.85 0.06 -13.66
N ALA A 146 7.96 -0.46 -14.90
CA ALA A 146 6.83 -1.12 -15.54
C ALA A 146 6.46 -2.46 -14.88
N GLU A 147 7.44 -3.22 -14.37
CA GLU A 147 7.20 -4.42 -13.54
C GLU A 147 6.48 -4.06 -12.25
N ILE A 148 6.99 -3.07 -11.50
CA ILE A 148 6.35 -2.56 -10.27
C ILE A 148 4.90 -2.15 -10.55
N ALA A 149 4.65 -1.42 -11.64
CA ALA A 149 3.28 -1.05 -12.01
C ALA A 149 2.37 -2.29 -12.18
N GLN A 150 2.88 -3.38 -12.75
CA GLN A 150 2.10 -4.61 -12.90
C GLN A 150 1.82 -5.27 -11.54
N ASP A 151 2.80 -5.28 -10.64
CA ASP A 151 2.65 -5.81 -9.28
C ASP A 151 1.56 -5.04 -8.52
N GLU A 152 1.52 -3.70 -8.59
CA GLU A 152 0.47 -2.87 -7.97
C GLU A 152 -0.94 -3.20 -8.49
N LEU A 153 -1.05 -3.47 -9.80
CA LEU A 153 -2.32 -3.89 -10.38
C LEU A 153 -2.75 -5.26 -9.82
N ASP A 154 -1.82 -6.17 -9.64
CA ASP A 154 -2.09 -7.50 -9.11
C ASP A 154 -2.41 -7.44 -7.61
N HIS A 155 -1.72 -6.60 -6.82
CA HIS A 155 -2.08 -6.29 -5.43
C HIS A 155 -3.52 -5.77 -5.33
N SER A 156 -3.90 -4.81 -6.16
CA SER A 156 -5.27 -4.29 -6.20
C SER A 156 -6.32 -5.37 -6.47
N ARG A 157 -6.02 -6.33 -7.36
CA ARG A 157 -6.90 -7.45 -7.69
C ARG A 157 -7.04 -8.45 -6.53
N GLU A 158 -5.93 -8.79 -5.88
CA GLU A 158 -5.94 -9.72 -4.74
C GLU A 158 -6.61 -9.09 -3.51
N LEU A 159 -6.42 -7.80 -3.24
CA LEU A 159 -7.18 -7.08 -2.20
C LEU A 159 -8.68 -7.07 -2.48
N ARG A 160 -9.08 -6.91 -3.75
CA ARG A 160 -10.48 -7.05 -4.14
C ARG A 160 -11.02 -8.44 -3.88
N LYS A 161 -10.24 -9.47 -4.19
CA LYS A 161 -10.60 -10.86 -3.94
C LYS A 161 -10.72 -11.11 -2.43
N ALA A 162 -9.76 -10.68 -1.62
CA ALA A 162 -9.80 -10.76 -0.17
C ALA A 162 -11.06 -10.07 0.40
N MET A 163 -11.38 -8.87 -0.09
CA MET A 163 -12.59 -8.15 0.28
C MET A 163 -13.87 -8.96 0.00
N LEU A 164 -13.94 -9.64 -1.15
CA LEU A 164 -15.11 -10.45 -1.53
C LEU A 164 -15.24 -11.75 -0.73
N MET A 165 -14.11 -12.30 -0.23
CA MET A 165 -14.10 -13.51 0.58
C MET A 165 -14.67 -13.27 2.00
N ILE A 166 -14.56 -12.04 2.50
CA ILE A 166 -14.97 -11.69 3.87
C ILE A 166 -16.27 -10.85 3.93
N ALA A 167 -16.81 -10.43 2.77
CA ALA A 167 -18.07 -9.68 2.68
C ALA A 167 -19.27 -10.57 2.83
#